data_e5adf8bcf5595c6004a20cdbd798fa1d
#
_entry.id   e5adf8bcf5595c6004a20cdbd798fa1d
#
_cell.length_a   1.000
_cell.length_b   1.000
_cell.length_c   1.000
_cell.angle_alpha   90.00
_cell.angle_beta   90.00
_cell.angle_gamma   90.00
#
_symmetry.space_group_name_H-M   'P 1'
#
loop_
_entity.id
_entity.type
_entity.pdbx_description
1 polymer ?
#
loop_
_entity_poly.entity_id
_entity_poly.type
_entity_poly.pdbx_seq_one_letter_code
_entity_poly.pdbx_strand_id
1 'polypeptide(L)'
;ALLSCFEPDLACVIAGIPMTDIPATLWQHLPTAHADYLEACGLSVDSVNARMGAVSPLAMPCRVPRERRYIFAATADQLISPEQPSALWRHWDECHMQWYDGSHLSVRHEQNVVPFIDRALRETGMSA
;
A
#
# COMPACT_ATOMS: atom_id res chain seq x y z
N ALA A 1 -1.99 1.18 6.54
CA ALA A 1 -0.64 0.63 6.71
C ALA A 1 0.15 1.39 7.76
N LEU A 2 0.29 2.73 7.64
CA LEU A 2 1.12 3.50 8.57
C LEU A 2 0.67 3.39 10.04
N LEU A 3 -0.63 3.42 10.32
CA LEU A 3 -1.17 3.29 11.68
C LEU A 3 -0.71 2.00 12.38
N SER A 4 -0.57 0.90 11.64
CA SER A 4 -0.11 -0.38 12.20
C SER A 4 1.34 -0.39 12.69
N CYS A 5 2.11 0.66 12.39
CA CYS A 5 3.45 0.84 12.93
C CYS A 5 3.43 1.42 14.35
N PHE A 6 2.33 2.03 14.77
CA PHE A 6 2.19 2.71 16.06
C PHE A 6 1.23 1.99 17.01
N GLU A 7 0.17 1.40 16.48
CA GLU A 7 -0.91 0.77 17.26
C GLU A 7 -0.83 -0.75 17.18
N PRO A 8 -0.29 -1.41 18.22
CA PRO A 8 -0.17 -2.87 18.26
C PRO A 8 -1.51 -3.57 18.55
N ASP A 9 -2.47 -2.87 19.16
CA ASP A 9 -3.73 -3.43 19.62
C ASP A 9 -4.83 -3.45 18.54
N LEU A 10 -4.48 -3.15 17.29
CA LEU A 10 -5.41 -3.32 16.18
C LEU A 10 -5.83 -4.79 16.04
N ALA A 11 -7.13 -5.04 15.97
CA ALA A 11 -7.65 -6.39 15.73
C ALA A 11 -7.11 -6.97 14.42
N CYS A 12 -7.07 -6.16 13.36
CA CYS A 12 -6.37 -6.46 12.10
C CYS A 12 -5.98 -5.17 11.38
N VAL A 13 -5.18 -5.32 10.34
CA VAL A 13 -4.90 -4.28 9.35
C VAL A 13 -5.16 -4.82 7.96
N ILE A 14 -5.99 -4.11 7.20
CA ILE A 14 -6.30 -4.45 5.81
C ILE A 14 -5.85 -3.27 4.94
N ALA A 15 -4.82 -3.49 4.12
CA ALA A 15 -4.30 -2.49 3.20
C ALA A 15 -4.80 -2.79 1.78
N GLY A 16 -5.71 -1.95 1.27
CA GLY A 16 -6.21 -2.08 -0.10
C GLY A 16 -5.40 -1.20 -1.04
N ILE A 17 -4.82 -1.79 -2.07
CA ILE A 17 -4.04 -1.11 -3.11
C ILE A 17 -3.06 -0.10 -2.47
N PRO A 18 -2.16 -0.55 -1.57
CA PRO A 18 -1.35 0.36 -0.77
C PRO A 18 -0.33 1.11 -1.60
N MET A 19 -0.38 2.44 -1.54
CA MET A 19 0.69 3.31 -2.02
C MET A 19 1.76 3.40 -0.94
N THR A 20 2.96 2.92 -1.23
CA THR A 20 4.09 2.90 -0.29
C THR A 20 5.19 3.87 -0.66
N ASP A 21 5.20 4.32 -1.93
CA ASP A 21 6.12 5.31 -2.47
C ASP A 21 5.34 6.43 -3.15
N ILE A 22 4.94 7.43 -2.35
CA ILE A 22 4.18 8.59 -2.82
C ILE A 22 4.98 9.41 -3.85
N PRO A 23 6.28 9.74 -3.62
CA PRO A 23 7.07 10.49 -4.58
C PRO A 23 7.21 9.77 -5.94
N ALA A 24 7.55 8.49 -5.96
CA ALA A 24 7.65 7.75 -7.21
C ALA A 24 6.31 7.72 -7.96
N THR A 25 5.21 7.50 -7.27
CA THR A 25 3.87 7.53 -7.88
C THR A 25 3.56 8.92 -8.44
N LEU A 26 3.88 9.99 -7.71
CA LEU A 26 3.65 11.34 -8.17
C LEU A 26 4.46 11.63 -9.45
N TRP A 27 5.76 11.35 -9.44
CA TRP A 27 6.64 11.58 -10.62
C TRP A 27 6.20 10.77 -11.84
N GLN A 28 5.76 9.54 -11.66
CA GLN A 28 5.25 8.70 -12.76
C GLN A 28 4.07 9.34 -13.50
N HIS A 29 3.25 10.14 -12.80
CA HIS A 29 2.03 10.74 -13.35
C HIS A 29 2.16 12.24 -13.65
N LEU A 30 3.30 12.87 -13.32
CA LEU A 30 3.54 14.27 -13.67
C LEU A 30 3.82 14.41 -15.18
N PRO A 31 3.27 15.45 -15.84
CA PRO A 31 3.75 15.83 -17.17
C PRO A 31 5.25 16.16 -17.11
N THR A 32 5.99 15.76 -18.14
CA THR A 32 7.46 15.92 -18.20
C THR A 32 7.93 17.35 -17.86
N ALA A 33 7.27 18.37 -18.42
CA ALA A 33 7.62 19.76 -18.15
C ALA A 33 7.49 20.15 -16.65
N HIS A 34 6.58 19.52 -15.89
CA HIS A 34 6.46 19.77 -14.46
C HIS A 34 7.53 19.02 -13.67
N ALA A 35 7.87 17.79 -14.09
CA ALA A 35 8.97 17.04 -13.50
C ALA A 35 10.30 17.79 -13.68
N ASP A 36 10.60 18.25 -14.90
CA ASP A 36 11.80 19.03 -15.23
C ASP A 36 11.87 20.32 -14.39
N TYR A 37 10.74 21.00 -14.23
CA TYR A 37 10.69 22.23 -13.39
C TYR A 37 10.98 21.92 -11.90
N LEU A 38 10.40 20.85 -11.35
CA LEU A 38 10.67 20.45 -9.97
C LEU A 38 12.12 20.06 -9.77
N GLU A 39 12.71 19.34 -10.71
CA GLU A 39 14.14 18.97 -10.68
C GLU A 39 15.04 20.20 -10.75
N ALA A 40 14.72 21.18 -11.61
CA ALA A 40 15.42 22.45 -11.67
C ALA A 40 15.32 23.26 -10.34
N CYS A 41 14.25 23.05 -9.57
CA CYS A 41 14.10 23.60 -8.22
C CYS A 41 14.79 22.75 -7.12
N GLY A 42 15.54 21.71 -7.49
CA GLY A 42 16.23 20.81 -6.54
C GLY A 42 15.33 19.78 -5.88
N LEU A 43 14.14 19.53 -6.44
CA LEU A 43 13.20 18.50 -5.99
C LEU A 43 13.27 17.30 -6.94
N SER A 44 13.84 16.19 -6.48
CA SER A 44 13.83 14.90 -7.15
C SER A 44 13.06 13.87 -6.32
N VAL A 45 12.73 12.73 -6.91
CA VAL A 45 12.13 11.59 -6.20
C VAL A 45 12.94 11.27 -4.94
N ASP A 46 14.26 11.14 -5.06
CA ASP A 46 15.16 10.80 -3.95
C ASP A 46 15.14 11.88 -2.85
N SER A 47 15.22 13.18 -3.24
CA SER A 47 15.22 14.28 -2.27
C SER A 47 13.92 14.41 -1.50
N VAL A 48 12.80 14.08 -2.14
CA VAL A 48 11.47 14.04 -1.49
C VAL A 48 11.31 12.79 -0.64
N ASN A 49 11.76 11.62 -1.12
CA ASN A 49 11.76 10.38 -0.34
C ASN A 49 12.59 10.50 0.95
N ALA A 50 13.74 11.16 0.90
CA ALA A 50 14.56 11.41 2.09
C ALA A 50 13.81 12.21 3.17
N ARG A 51 12.89 13.09 2.76
CA ARG A 51 12.06 13.89 3.70
C ARG A 51 10.79 13.16 4.14
N MET A 52 10.19 12.37 3.24
CA MET A 52 8.93 11.66 3.47
C MET A 52 9.14 10.25 4.05
N GLY A 53 10.38 9.77 4.16
CA GLY A 53 10.67 8.43 4.66
C GLY A 53 10.03 8.12 6.02
N ALA A 54 9.94 9.12 6.90
CA ALA A 54 9.30 8.97 8.22
C ALA A 54 7.79 8.65 8.17
N VAL A 55 7.13 8.89 7.04
CA VAL A 55 5.71 8.60 6.85
C VAL A 55 5.47 7.41 5.90
N SER A 56 6.53 6.74 5.47
CA SER A 56 6.42 5.52 4.68
C SER A 56 6.15 4.32 5.59
N PRO A 57 5.14 3.48 5.29
CA PRO A 57 4.92 2.24 6.04
C PRO A 57 6.06 1.23 5.90
N LEU A 58 6.97 1.43 4.94
CA LEU A 58 8.17 0.61 4.74
C LEU A 58 9.34 1.02 5.64
N ALA A 59 9.30 2.23 6.23
CA ALA A 59 10.38 2.75 7.08
C ALA A 59 10.33 2.23 8.53
N MET A 60 9.19 1.65 8.94
CA MET A 60 8.95 1.22 10.31
C MET A 60 8.37 -0.19 10.35
N PRO A 61 8.70 -0.99 11.38
CA PRO A 61 8.11 -2.31 11.52
C PRO A 61 6.60 -2.22 11.82
N CYS A 62 5.82 -3.10 11.22
CA CYS A 62 4.43 -3.28 11.58
C CYS A 62 4.34 -3.95 12.96
N ARG A 63 3.57 -3.37 13.88
CA ARG A 63 3.38 -3.90 15.26
C ARG A 63 2.23 -4.88 15.39
N VAL A 64 1.34 -4.91 14.41
CA VAL A 64 0.24 -5.88 14.35
C VAL A 64 0.82 -7.27 14.02
N PRO A 65 0.40 -8.36 14.67
CA PRO A 65 0.86 -9.72 14.36
C PRO A 65 0.64 -10.08 12.88
N ARG A 66 1.56 -10.87 12.31
CA ARG A 66 1.54 -11.26 10.89
C ARG A 66 0.19 -11.86 10.45
N GLU A 67 -0.40 -12.68 11.30
CA GLU A 67 -1.67 -13.39 11.06
C GLU A 67 -2.88 -12.44 10.96
N ARG A 68 -2.70 -11.18 11.35
CA ARG A 68 -3.72 -10.13 11.33
C ARG A 68 -3.44 -9.05 10.29
N ARG A 69 -2.45 -9.28 9.38
CA ARG A 69 -2.10 -8.37 8.30
C ARG A 69 -2.64 -8.89 6.98
N TYR A 70 -3.37 -8.06 6.26
CA TYR A 70 -4.01 -8.41 5.00
C TYR A 70 -3.74 -7.33 3.96
N ILE A 71 -3.44 -7.73 2.73
CA ILE A 71 -3.23 -6.84 1.60
C ILE A 71 -4.07 -7.34 0.44
N PHE A 72 -4.74 -6.44 -0.28
CA PHE A 72 -5.27 -6.76 -1.59
C PHE A 72 -4.82 -5.73 -2.62
N ALA A 73 -4.55 -6.16 -3.85
CA ALA A 73 -4.03 -5.30 -4.90
C ALA A 73 -4.38 -5.81 -6.30
N ALA A 74 -4.34 -4.91 -7.27
CA ALA A 74 -4.59 -5.19 -8.68
C ALA A 74 -3.31 -5.56 -9.43
N THR A 75 -3.41 -6.52 -10.35
CA THR A 75 -2.28 -6.95 -11.20
C THR A 75 -1.99 -5.98 -12.33
N ALA A 76 -3.01 -5.22 -12.79
CA ALA A 76 -2.92 -4.27 -13.90
C ALA A 76 -3.21 -2.83 -13.45
N ASP A 77 -2.81 -2.47 -12.24
CA ASP A 77 -2.94 -1.11 -11.71
C ASP A 77 -1.89 -0.20 -12.37
N GLN A 78 -2.39 0.85 -13.05
CA GLN A 78 -1.54 1.84 -13.69
C GLN A 78 -1.30 3.08 -12.80
N LEU A 79 -2.08 3.23 -11.74
CA LEU A 79 -1.89 4.33 -10.79
C LEU A 79 -0.90 3.94 -9.69
N ILE A 80 -1.09 2.79 -9.09
CA ILE A 80 -0.20 2.23 -8.07
C ILE A 80 0.45 0.98 -8.64
N SER A 81 1.73 1.06 -8.98
CA SER A 81 2.42 -0.08 -9.59
C SER A 81 2.37 -1.31 -8.68
N PRO A 82 2.21 -2.53 -9.22
CA PRO A 82 2.15 -3.77 -8.43
C PRO A 82 3.38 -4.04 -7.56
N GLU A 83 4.49 -3.37 -7.83
CA GLU A 83 5.71 -3.42 -7.02
C GLU A 83 5.51 -2.84 -5.63
N GLN A 84 4.64 -1.82 -5.49
CA GLN A 84 4.40 -1.16 -4.20
C GLN A 84 3.67 -2.07 -3.19
N PRO A 85 2.51 -2.67 -3.51
CA PRO A 85 1.90 -3.66 -2.64
C PRO A 85 2.78 -4.89 -2.42
N SER A 86 3.58 -5.30 -3.43
CA SER A 86 4.57 -6.39 -3.27
C SER A 86 5.68 -6.02 -2.28
N ALA A 87 6.14 -4.77 -2.27
CA ALA A 87 7.13 -4.29 -1.30
C ALA A 87 6.56 -4.30 0.12
N LEU A 88 5.30 -3.85 0.30
CA LEU A 88 4.63 -3.90 1.60
C LEU A 88 4.42 -5.33 2.07
N TRP A 89 4.03 -6.24 1.18
CA TRP A 89 3.84 -7.64 1.48
C TRP A 89 5.13 -8.30 2.01
N ARG A 90 6.26 -8.08 1.35
CA ARG A 90 7.58 -8.54 1.84
C ARG A 90 7.94 -7.90 3.18
N HIS A 91 7.72 -6.60 3.33
CA HIS A 91 7.98 -5.87 4.57
C HIS A 91 7.08 -6.33 5.74
N TRP A 92 5.90 -6.85 5.44
CA TRP A 92 4.95 -7.40 6.41
C TRP A 92 5.08 -8.92 6.58
N ASP A 93 6.28 -9.49 6.36
CA ASP A 93 6.62 -10.90 6.55
C ASP A 93 5.75 -11.84 5.71
N GLU A 94 5.47 -11.46 4.46
CA GLU A 94 4.68 -12.24 3.52
C GLU A 94 3.30 -12.61 4.09
N CYS A 95 2.60 -11.61 4.61
CA CYS A 95 1.29 -11.74 5.21
C CYS A 95 0.21 -12.20 4.21
N HIS A 96 -1.06 -12.19 4.63
CA HIS A 96 -2.19 -12.55 3.75
C HIS A 96 -2.28 -11.59 2.57
N MET A 97 -2.26 -12.14 1.34
CA MET A 97 -2.29 -11.37 0.09
C MET A 97 -3.37 -11.89 -0.84
N GLN A 98 -4.16 -10.97 -1.38
CA GLN A 98 -5.12 -11.24 -2.44
C GLN A 98 -4.83 -10.36 -3.65
N TRP A 99 -4.36 -10.96 -4.73
CA TRP A 99 -4.30 -10.29 -6.03
C TRP A 99 -5.63 -10.47 -6.78
N TYR A 100 -6.01 -9.45 -7.53
CA TYR A 100 -7.12 -9.54 -8.48
C TYR A 100 -6.70 -9.02 -9.87
N ASP A 101 -7.30 -9.59 -10.91
CA ASP A 101 -7.04 -9.21 -12.29
C ASP A 101 -7.87 -7.98 -12.65
N GLY A 102 -7.26 -6.81 -12.56
CA GLY A 102 -7.96 -5.57 -12.80
C GLY A 102 -7.10 -4.33 -12.59
N SER A 103 -7.75 -3.19 -12.70
CA SER A 103 -7.15 -1.86 -12.52
C SER A 103 -7.47 -1.28 -11.13
N HIS A 104 -6.92 -0.11 -10.85
CA HIS A 104 -7.21 0.65 -9.62
C HIS A 104 -8.71 0.85 -9.37
N LEU A 105 -9.49 1.09 -10.43
CA LEU A 105 -10.91 1.41 -10.34
C LEU A 105 -11.82 0.18 -10.38
N SER A 106 -11.31 -0.99 -10.78
CA SER A 106 -12.14 -2.20 -10.92
C SER A 106 -12.39 -2.93 -9.60
N VAL A 107 -11.73 -2.54 -8.51
CA VAL A 107 -11.82 -3.20 -7.19
C VAL A 107 -13.26 -3.44 -6.71
N ARG A 108 -14.17 -2.51 -6.98
CA ARG A 108 -15.59 -2.62 -6.59
C ARG A 108 -16.37 -3.72 -7.32
N HIS A 109 -15.84 -4.22 -8.43
CA HIS A 109 -16.44 -5.27 -9.25
C HIS A 109 -15.77 -6.63 -9.04
N GLU A 110 -14.73 -6.67 -8.20
CA GLU A 110 -13.94 -7.86 -7.96
C GLU A 110 -14.61 -8.78 -6.93
N GLN A 111 -14.96 -9.96 -7.38
CA GLN A 111 -15.71 -10.93 -6.58
C GLN A 111 -14.91 -11.49 -5.39
N ASN A 112 -13.58 -11.45 -5.45
CA ASN A 112 -12.69 -12.04 -4.44
C ASN A 112 -12.29 -11.06 -3.32
N VAL A 113 -12.42 -9.75 -3.53
CA VAL A 113 -11.97 -8.74 -2.56
C VAL A 113 -12.88 -8.69 -1.34
N VAL A 114 -14.20 -8.66 -1.54
CA VAL A 114 -15.16 -8.63 -0.42
C VAL A 114 -15.06 -9.88 0.45
N PRO A 115 -15.07 -11.11 -0.10
CA PRO A 115 -14.86 -12.33 0.69
C PRO A 115 -13.50 -12.36 1.42
N PHE A 116 -12.45 -11.78 0.85
CA PHE A 116 -11.16 -11.67 1.51
C PHE A 116 -11.21 -10.75 2.73
N ILE A 117 -11.87 -9.58 2.62
CA ILE A 117 -12.10 -8.66 3.74
C ILE A 117 -12.96 -9.34 4.82
N ASP A 118 -14.06 -9.98 4.44
CA ASP A 118 -14.93 -10.71 5.35
C ASP A 118 -14.20 -11.81 6.12
N ARG A 119 -13.30 -12.52 5.44
CA ARG A 119 -12.45 -13.52 6.09
C ARG A 119 -11.55 -12.87 7.13
N ALA A 120 -10.88 -11.76 6.79
CA ALA A 120 -10.02 -11.03 7.71
C ALA A 120 -10.78 -10.61 8.97
N LEU A 121 -11.98 -10.07 8.81
CA LEU A 121 -12.82 -9.63 9.94
C LEU A 121 -13.28 -10.81 10.81
N ARG A 122 -13.68 -11.93 10.21
CA ARG A 122 -14.08 -13.14 10.95
C ARG A 122 -12.92 -13.76 11.73
N GLU A 123 -11.77 -13.95 11.08
CA GLU A 123 -10.57 -14.53 11.70
C GLU A 123 -10.05 -13.71 12.88
N THR A 124 -10.34 -12.41 12.89
CA THR A 124 -9.91 -11.49 13.95
C THR A 124 -11.02 -11.13 14.95
N GLY A 125 -12.18 -11.82 14.89
CA GLY A 125 -13.27 -11.67 15.85
C GLY A 125 -14.08 -10.37 15.69
N MET A 126 -13.98 -9.70 14.54
CA MET A 126 -14.67 -8.44 14.25
C MET A 126 -15.98 -8.61 13.45
N SER A 127 -16.36 -9.82 13.10
CA SER A 127 -17.66 -10.08 12.45
C SER A 127 -18.80 -10.01 13.47
N ALA A 128 -19.86 -9.29 13.13
CA ALA A 128 -21.12 -9.34 13.85
C ALA A 128 -21.81 -10.70 13.65
#